data_42d287987e51087ca7ed8a11c1006526
#
_entry.id   42d287987e51087ca7ed8a11c1006526
#
_cell.length_a   1.000
_cell.length_b   1.000
_cell.length_c   1.000
_cell.angle_alpha   90.00
_cell.angle_beta   90.00
_cell.angle_gamma   90.00
#
_symmetry.space_group_name_H-M   'P 1'
#
loop_
_entity.id
_entity.type
_entity.pdbx_description
1 polymer ?
#
loop_
_entity_poly.entity_id
_entity_poly.type
_entity_poly.pdbx_seq_one_letter_code
_entity_poly.pdbx_strand_id
1 'polypeptide(L)'
;EDPVPSSAGQALKEAASHSSRIDQPYVRKGWLDDPDGRNKRLRGCDEFVPVSWENAFELAAKELDRVRTNLGNTSIFGGSYGWASAGRFHHAQSQLHRFLNLIGGCTRARDTYSTAAANVILPHVVASWQEMELAQTSWSEIAECTELFVAFGGIPLRNTQMAYGGITEHQSKSGLERANANGVKFINLSPQKKDMPETVNGEWVSLRPGTDTAVMLGIAYVLEKEGLVDSEFLASHTVGYDRFRRYLLGEEDGIAKDASWASAISNLSVSVIKSLARKMATKRTFISLAWSLQRADHGEQPYWMAVTLACMLGTVGRPGGGFGFGYGAEGYIGSDWRRFNWATFPKSYNPTRFAIPVSRIADALLNPGQVIQYDGQEITYPNIDLVYWAGGNPFHHHQDLNRLVEAWRRPSTVIVNEPWWTPVAQWADIVFPATTALEREDFCMSSHDPYAHVMDKALPVFGQARSDHEIFMGLSRWLGLETEF
;
A
#
# COMPACT_ATOMS: atom_id res chain seq x y z
N GLU A 1 18.28 12.84 -18.44
CA GLU A 1 16.81 12.82 -18.65
C GLU A 1 16.30 11.40 -18.38
N ASP A 2 15.13 11.28 -17.75
CA ASP A 2 14.47 9.99 -17.54
C ASP A 2 14.04 9.39 -18.91
N PRO A 3 14.56 8.23 -19.32
CA PRO A 3 14.23 7.64 -20.63
C PRO A 3 12.79 7.10 -20.69
N VAL A 4 12.12 6.92 -19.56
CA VAL A 4 10.77 6.37 -19.46
C VAL A 4 9.98 7.14 -18.39
N PRO A 5 9.70 8.43 -18.59
CA PRO A 5 9.08 9.28 -17.58
C PRO A 5 7.65 8.84 -17.27
N SER A 6 7.29 8.87 -15.98
CA SER A 6 5.92 8.60 -15.56
C SER A 6 4.98 9.70 -16.05
N SER A 7 3.86 9.32 -16.66
CA SER A 7 2.81 10.28 -17.08
C SER A 7 2.20 11.02 -15.89
N ALA A 8 2.13 10.40 -14.71
CA ALA A 8 1.68 11.07 -13.48
C ALA A 8 2.64 12.19 -13.06
N GLY A 9 3.97 11.96 -13.16
CA GLY A 9 4.98 12.99 -12.90
C GLY A 9 4.92 14.14 -13.90
N GLN A 10 4.70 13.84 -15.17
CA GLN A 10 4.56 14.88 -16.22
C GLN A 10 3.31 15.75 -16.02
N ALA A 11 2.19 15.17 -15.54
CA ALA A 11 0.95 15.92 -15.27
C ALA A 11 1.04 16.81 -14.03
N LEU A 12 2.03 16.65 -13.16
CA LEU A 12 2.13 17.40 -11.90
C LEU A 12 2.25 18.92 -12.13
N LYS A 13 2.91 19.35 -13.20
CA LYS A 13 3.03 20.78 -13.55
C LYS A 13 1.67 21.41 -13.81
N GLU A 14 0.79 20.75 -14.55
CA GLU A 14 -0.56 21.23 -14.81
C GLU A 14 -1.42 21.17 -13.53
N ALA A 15 -1.30 20.10 -12.76
CA ALA A 15 -1.98 19.95 -11.50
C ALA A 15 -1.60 21.04 -10.48
N ALA A 16 -0.35 21.50 -10.48
CA ALA A 16 0.15 22.55 -9.58
C ALA A 16 -0.52 23.92 -9.81
N SER A 17 -1.05 24.19 -11.00
CA SER A 17 -1.76 25.42 -11.34
C SER A 17 -3.28 25.21 -11.57
N HIS A 18 -3.81 24.03 -11.27
CA HIS A 18 -5.22 23.72 -11.53
C HIS A 18 -6.16 24.54 -10.64
N SER A 19 -7.36 24.85 -11.13
CA SER A 19 -8.38 25.65 -10.42
C SER A 19 -8.87 25.05 -9.11
N SER A 20 -8.64 23.76 -8.86
CA SER A 20 -8.93 23.10 -7.58
C SER A 20 -7.86 23.32 -6.50
N ARG A 21 -6.80 24.10 -6.76
CA ARG A 21 -5.79 24.44 -5.75
C ARG A 21 -6.41 25.26 -4.61
N ILE A 22 -5.96 24.95 -3.40
CA ILE A 22 -6.34 25.68 -2.19
C ILE A 22 -5.31 26.81 -2.00
N ASP A 23 -5.79 28.05 -2.02
CA ASP A 23 -4.96 29.25 -2.06
C ASP A 23 -4.65 29.86 -0.68
N GLN A 24 -5.49 29.62 0.32
CA GLN A 24 -5.35 30.13 1.69
C GLN A 24 -6.03 29.16 2.67
N PRO A 25 -5.85 29.33 4.00
CA PRO A 25 -6.55 28.50 4.99
C PRO A 25 -8.06 28.72 4.94
N TYR A 26 -8.81 27.61 5.11
CA TYR A 26 -10.26 27.64 5.13
C TYR A 26 -10.80 26.88 6.33
N VAL A 27 -11.95 27.37 6.84
CA VAL A 27 -12.70 26.69 7.90
C VAL A 27 -14.14 26.50 7.45
N ARG A 28 -14.70 25.34 7.70
CA ARG A 28 -16.09 25.02 7.38
C ARG A 28 -17.03 25.88 8.22
N LYS A 29 -17.97 26.55 7.57
CA LYS A 29 -18.86 27.54 8.21
C LYS A 29 -19.68 26.92 9.34
N GLY A 30 -20.35 25.81 9.11
CA GLY A 30 -21.16 25.17 10.15
C GLY A 30 -20.34 24.63 11.33
N TRP A 31 -19.02 24.42 11.16
CA TRP A 31 -18.14 24.13 12.29
C TRP A 31 -17.83 25.37 13.13
N LEU A 32 -17.71 26.54 12.50
CA LEU A 32 -17.51 27.83 13.19
C LEU A 32 -18.78 28.31 13.91
N ASP A 33 -19.94 28.20 13.26
CA ASP A 33 -21.22 28.75 13.73
C ASP A 33 -21.84 27.91 14.85
N ASP A 34 -21.45 26.64 14.99
CA ASP A 34 -21.98 25.72 16.01
C ASP A 34 -20.81 25.10 16.82
N PRO A 35 -20.20 25.86 17.74
CA PRO A 35 -19.04 25.38 18.50
C PRO A 35 -19.33 24.18 19.42
N ASP A 36 -20.55 23.98 19.85
CA ASP A 36 -20.93 22.86 20.73
C ASP A 36 -21.25 21.59 19.96
N GLY A 37 -22.05 21.69 18.90
CA GLY A 37 -22.45 20.54 18.06
C GLY A 37 -21.59 20.32 16.83
N ARG A 38 -20.82 21.35 16.41
CA ARG A 38 -19.94 21.37 15.21
C ARG A 38 -20.68 21.06 13.90
N ASN A 39 -22.01 21.10 13.92
CA ASN A 39 -22.90 20.85 12.78
C ASN A 39 -22.40 19.76 11.80
N LYS A 40 -22.08 18.60 12.35
CA LYS A 40 -21.41 17.48 11.64
C LYS A 40 -22.21 16.97 10.44
N ARG A 41 -23.53 17.19 10.42
CA ARG A 41 -24.41 16.72 9.33
C ARG A 41 -24.10 17.40 7.99
N LEU A 42 -23.64 18.65 8.02
CA LEU A 42 -23.30 19.42 6.82
C LEU A 42 -21.88 19.16 6.31
N ARG A 43 -21.06 18.39 7.03
CA ARG A 43 -19.71 18.05 6.56
C ARG A 43 -19.78 17.35 5.20
N GLY A 44 -19.01 17.85 4.24
CA GLY A 44 -19.01 17.39 2.85
C GLY A 44 -19.94 18.13 1.90
N CYS A 45 -20.84 19.01 2.41
CA CYS A 45 -21.75 19.83 1.59
C CYS A 45 -21.91 21.27 2.11
N ASP A 46 -21.09 21.68 3.06
CA ASP A 46 -21.13 23.00 3.67
C ASP A 46 -20.20 24.00 2.97
N GLU A 47 -20.42 25.29 3.22
CA GLU A 47 -19.56 26.37 2.75
C GLU A 47 -18.26 26.45 3.56
N PHE A 48 -17.16 26.79 2.89
CA PHE A 48 -15.88 27.08 3.50
C PHE A 48 -15.61 28.58 3.52
N VAL A 49 -15.21 29.09 4.69
CA VAL A 49 -14.89 30.51 4.90
C VAL A 49 -13.37 30.66 4.93
N PRO A 50 -12.79 31.59 4.15
CA PRO A 50 -11.38 31.89 4.23
C PRO A 50 -11.03 32.55 5.57
N VAL A 51 -9.91 32.16 6.17
CA VAL A 51 -9.41 32.69 7.43
C VAL A 51 -7.92 33.01 7.33
N SER A 52 -7.41 33.85 8.26
CA SER A 52 -5.96 34.04 8.34
C SER A 52 -5.25 32.78 8.85
N TRP A 53 -3.96 32.68 8.58
CA TRP A 53 -3.13 31.60 9.13
C TRP A 53 -3.15 31.56 10.66
N GLU A 54 -3.11 32.73 11.31
CA GLU A 54 -3.16 32.87 12.76
C GLU A 54 -4.45 32.28 13.32
N ASN A 55 -5.59 32.66 12.73
CA ASN A 55 -6.89 32.14 13.16
C ASN A 55 -7.01 30.63 12.93
N ALA A 56 -6.54 30.13 11.78
CA ALA A 56 -6.57 28.70 11.48
C ALA A 56 -5.71 27.89 12.47
N PHE A 57 -4.50 28.39 12.80
CA PHE A 57 -3.63 27.76 13.80
C PHE A 57 -4.25 27.81 15.21
N GLU A 58 -4.82 28.94 15.61
CA GLU A 58 -5.48 29.07 16.90
C GLU A 58 -6.62 28.05 17.05
N LEU A 59 -7.50 27.96 16.05
CA LEU A 59 -8.64 27.05 16.07
C LEU A 59 -8.17 25.58 16.12
N ALA A 60 -7.22 25.21 15.29
CA ALA A 60 -6.70 23.85 15.24
C ALA A 60 -5.94 23.48 16.55
N ALA A 61 -5.10 24.37 17.08
CA ALA A 61 -4.38 24.15 18.32
C ALA A 61 -5.34 24.01 19.52
N LYS A 62 -6.39 24.84 19.60
CA LYS A 62 -7.43 24.72 20.64
C LYS A 62 -8.14 23.36 20.61
N GLU A 63 -8.48 22.87 19.43
CA GLU A 63 -9.14 21.56 19.28
C GLU A 63 -8.19 20.39 19.62
N LEU A 64 -6.94 20.45 19.18
CA LEU A 64 -5.94 19.46 19.55
C LEU A 64 -5.74 19.42 21.06
N ASP A 65 -5.63 20.59 21.70
CA ASP A 65 -5.46 20.73 23.16
C ASP A 65 -6.71 20.25 23.91
N ARG A 66 -7.90 20.61 23.45
CA ARG A 66 -9.18 20.13 24.01
C ARG A 66 -9.24 18.60 24.01
N VAL A 67 -8.94 17.96 22.89
CA VAL A 67 -9.07 16.50 22.76
C VAL A 67 -8.02 15.79 23.58
N ARG A 68 -6.74 16.19 23.49
CA ARG A 68 -5.66 15.53 24.25
C ARG A 68 -5.84 15.66 25.77
N THR A 69 -6.35 16.80 26.24
CA THR A 69 -6.54 17.08 27.66
C THR A 69 -7.76 16.39 28.24
N ASN A 70 -8.88 16.43 27.53
CA ASN A 70 -10.16 15.94 28.05
C ASN A 70 -10.44 14.47 27.72
N LEU A 71 -9.92 13.95 26.59
CA LEU A 71 -10.23 12.61 26.07
C LEU A 71 -8.99 11.72 25.95
N GLY A 72 -7.80 12.30 25.98
CA GLY A 72 -6.53 11.60 25.80
C GLY A 72 -6.10 11.48 24.34
N ASN A 73 -4.82 11.26 24.13
CA ASN A 73 -4.20 11.26 22.80
C ASN A 73 -4.66 10.11 21.89
N THR A 74 -5.18 9.01 22.43
CA THR A 74 -5.77 7.93 21.61
C THR A 74 -7.05 8.37 20.90
N SER A 75 -7.69 9.46 21.34
CA SER A 75 -8.85 10.07 20.69
C SER A 75 -8.50 10.97 19.49
N ILE A 76 -7.20 11.14 19.18
CA ILE A 76 -6.70 11.80 17.99
C ILE A 76 -6.27 10.70 17.00
N PHE A 77 -6.83 10.68 15.79
CA PHE A 77 -6.37 9.81 14.72
C PHE A 77 -5.45 10.58 13.78
N GLY A 78 -4.18 10.15 13.70
CA GLY A 78 -3.17 10.70 12.80
C GLY A 78 -3.13 9.92 11.49
N GLY A 79 -3.87 10.38 10.48
CA GLY A 79 -4.03 9.73 9.20
C GLY A 79 -3.11 10.27 8.12
N SER A 80 -2.53 9.36 7.34
CA SER A 80 -1.78 9.65 6.13
C SER A 80 -1.55 8.36 5.35
N TYR A 81 -1.41 8.50 4.03
CA TYR A 81 -0.83 7.44 3.20
C TYR A 81 0.57 7.88 2.75
N GLY A 82 1.59 7.03 3.01
CA GLY A 82 3.01 7.38 2.89
C GLY A 82 3.52 7.82 1.51
N TRP A 83 2.77 7.61 0.46
CA TRP A 83 3.06 8.02 -0.92
C TRP A 83 2.76 9.50 -1.23
N ALA A 84 2.25 10.23 -0.28
CA ALA A 84 1.76 11.57 -0.49
C ALA A 84 2.86 12.62 -0.76
N SER A 85 4.13 12.28 -0.64
CA SER A 85 5.24 13.19 -0.87
C SER A 85 6.41 12.51 -1.57
N ALA A 86 6.94 13.14 -2.61
CA ALA A 86 8.13 12.67 -3.32
C ALA A 86 9.41 12.88 -2.49
N GLY A 87 9.49 13.96 -1.68
CA GLY A 87 10.65 14.29 -0.86
C GLY A 87 10.73 13.55 0.46
N ARG A 88 11.85 13.74 1.16
CA ARG A 88 12.11 13.10 2.46
C ARG A 88 11.89 14.05 3.63
N PHE A 89 12.34 15.31 3.52
CA PHE A 89 12.17 16.30 4.59
C PHE A 89 10.69 16.71 4.72
N HIS A 90 10.05 17.08 3.63
CA HIS A 90 8.64 17.45 3.60
C HIS A 90 7.68 16.25 3.40
N HIS A 91 8.11 15.04 3.76
CA HIS A 91 7.25 13.88 3.71
C HIS A 91 6.07 14.05 4.69
N ALA A 92 4.88 14.29 4.18
CA ALA A 92 3.70 14.71 4.93
C ALA A 92 3.41 13.81 6.15
N GLN A 93 3.44 12.48 5.96
CA GLN A 93 3.25 11.52 7.05
C GLN A 93 4.32 11.66 8.14
N SER A 94 5.58 11.90 7.76
CA SER A 94 6.66 12.03 8.74
C SER A 94 6.53 13.31 9.56
N GLN A 95 6.16 14.41 8.94
CA GLN A 95 5.91 15.69 9.60
C GLN A 95 4.70 15.59 10.55
N LEU A 96 3.58 15.03 10.07
CA LEU A 96 2.38 14.79 10.89
C LEU A 96 2.72 13.92 12.13
N HIS A 97 3.40 12.79 11.90
CA HIS A 97 3.72 11.89 13.01
C HIS A 97 4.73 12.48 13.99
N ARG A 98 5.71 13.30 13.53
CA ARG A 98 6.60 14.04 14.42
C ARG A 98 5.81 14.98 15.32
N PHE A 99 4.94 15.80 14.72
CA PHE A 99 4.10 16.74 15.45
C PHE A 99 3.18 16.03 16.47
N LEU A 100 2.43 15.02 16.04
CA LEU A 100 1.51 14.30 16.93
C LEU A 100 2.26 13.55 18.05
N ASN A 101 3.44 13.01 17.78
CA ASN A 101 4.26 12.39 18.83
C ASN A 101 4.71 13.40 19.88
N LEU A 102 5.07 14.60 19.45
CA LEU A 102 5.52 15.68 20.33
C LEU A 102 4.41 16.11 21.29
N ILE A 103 3.16 16.16 20.84
CA ILE A 103 2.00 16.51 21.68
C ILE A 103 1.44 15.36 22.53
N GLY A 104 2.12 14.20 22.58
CA GLY A 104 1.74 13.05 23.40
C GLY A 104 1.24 11.82 22.62
N GLY A 105 1.35 11.82 21.30
CA GLY A 105 1.00 10.69 20.43
C GLY A 105 -0.42 10.75 19.85
N CYS A 106 -0.79 9.67 19.19
CA CYS A 106 -2.11 9.52 18.55
C CYS A 106 -2.42 8.04 18.26
N THR A 107 -3.66 7.74 17.89
CA THR A 107 -4.02 6.51 17.22
C THR A 107 -3.54 6.57 15.77
N ARG A 108 -2.86 5.51 15.30
CA ARG A 108 -2.35 5.39 13.93
C ARG A 108 -3.02 4.25 13.17
N ALA A 109 -2.86 4.26 11.86
CA ALA A 109 -3.07 3.04 11.07
C ALA A 109 -1.86 2.11 11.20
N ARG A 110 -2.12 0.78 11.28
CA ARG A 110 -1.11 -0.28 11.10
C ARG A 110 -1.37 -0.98 9.78
N ASP A 111 -0.30 -1.49 9.19
CA ASP A 111 -0.26 -2.09 7.86
C ASP A 111 -0.63 -1.11 6.74
N THR A 112 -0.74 -1.59 5.52
CA THR A 112 -1.03 -0.78 4.34
C THR A 112 -2.04 -1.46 3.44
N TYR A 113 -2.77 -0.72 2.63
CA TYR A 113 -3.62 -1.29 1.57
C TYR A 113 -2.81 -2.03 0.49
N SER A 114 -1.52 -1.74 0.38
CA SER A 114 -0.64 -2.39 -0.60
C SER A 114 -0.37 -3.84 -0.27
N THR A 115 -0.08 -4.16 1.00
CA THR A 115 0.54 -5.44 1.39
C THR A 115 0.01 -6.04 2.71
N ALA A 116 -1.06 -5.49 3.32
CA ALA A 116 -1.50 -5.89 4.67
C ALA A 116 -1.77 -7.39 4.82
N ALA A 117 -2.43 -8.03 3.86
CA ALA A 117 -2.71 -9.45 3.95
C ALA A 117 -1.43 -10.30 3.91
N ALA A 118 -0.46 -9.93 3.06
CA ALA A 118 0.85 -10.56 3.02
C ALA A 118 1.65 -10.30 4.29
N ASN A 119 1.60 -9.06 4.83
CA ASN A 119 2.28 -8.71 6.10
C ASN A 119 1.81 -9.59 7.26
N VAL A 120 0.52 -9.95 7.29
CA VAL A 120 -0.06 -10.79 8.34
C VAL A 120 0.24 -12.27 8.11
N ILE A 121 0.03 -12.81 6.90
CA ILE A 121 0.10 -14.26 6.68
C ILE A 121 1.53 -14.80 6.55
N LEU A 122 2.43 -14.08 5.87
CA LEU A 122 3.75 -14.60 5.53
C LEU A 122 4.65 -14.90 6.75
N PRO A 123 4.62 -14.11 7.86
CA PRO A 123 5.35 -14.48 9.07
C PRO A 123 4.94 -15.82 9.69
N HIS A 124 3.70 -16.27 9.47
CA HIS A 124 3.20 -17.56 9.92
C HIS A 124 3.51 -18.71 8.96
N VAL A 125 3.95 -18.40 7.73
CA VAL A 125 4.17 -19.41 6.66
C VAL A 125 5.63 -19.59 6.33
N VAL A 126 6.39 -18.50 6.15
CA VAL A 126 7.78 -18.56 5.64
C VAL A 126 8.72 -17.55 6.26
N ALA A 127 8.43 -16.25 6.19
CA ALA A 127 9.27 -15.17 6.73
C ALA A 127 8.48 -13.87 6.79
N SER A 128 9.00 -12.86 7.51
CA SER A 128 8.38 -11.54 7.54
C SER A 128 8.34 -10.91 6.16
N TRP A 129 7.29 -10.11 5.90
CA TRP A 129 7.17 -9.38 4.64
C TRP A 129 8.41 -8.51 4.38
N GLN A 130 8.93 -7.83 5.40
CA GLN A 130 10.11 -6.97 5.27
C GLN A 130 11.35 -7.72 4.82
N GLU A 131 11.59 -8.92 5.37
CA GLU A 131 12.70 -9.78 4.93
C GLU A 131 12.52 -10.22 3.49
N MET A 132 11.30 -10.60 3.12
CA MET A 132 10.98 -11.07 1.77
C MET A 132 11.04 -9.96 0.73
N GLU A 133 10.51 -8.76 1.04
CA GLU A 133 10.55 -7.60 0.16
C GLU A 133 12.00 -7.20 -0.19
N LEU A 134 12.91 -7.31 0.78
CA LEU A 134 14.32 -6.99 0.62
C LEU A 134 15.13 -8.10 -0.07
N ALA A 135 14.65 -9.34 -0.03
CA ALA A 135 15.33 -10.52 -0.55
C ALA A 135 14.66 -11.09 -1.82
N GLN A 136 13.92 -10.28 -2.57
CA GLN A 136 13.35 -10.71 -3.84
C GLN A 136 14.44 -11.13 -4.83
N THR A 137 14.18 -12.22 -5.58
CA THR A 137 15.08 -12.69 -6.64
C THR A 137 15.32 -11.58 -7.66
N SER A 138 16.58 -11.31 -7.99
CA SER A 138 16.93 -10.22 -8.90
C SER A 138 16.55 -10.53 -10.35
N TRP A 139 16.34 -9.46 -11.14
CA TRP A 139 16.11 -9.60 -12.58
C TRP A 139 17.28 -10.28 -13.30
N SER A 140 18.53 -10.09 -12.81
CA SER A 140 19.71 -10.78 -13.33
C SER A 140 19.59 -12.29 -13.15
N GLU A 141 19.26 -12.74 -11.95
CA GLU A 141 19.11 -14.17 -11.67
C GLU A 141 17.92 -14.78 -12.41
N ILE A 142 16.79 -14.07 -12.48
CA ILE A 142 15.63 -14.48 -13.28
C ILE A 142 16.06 -14.66 -14.75
N ALA A 143 16.78 -13.70 -15.32
CA ALA A 143 17.21 -13.75 -16.71
C ALA A 143 18.21 -14.88 -17.02
N GLU A 144 19.07 -15.25 -16.05
CA GLU A 144 20.11 -16.28 -16.23
C GLU A 144 19.63 -17.68 -15.88
N CYS A 145 18.73 -17.79 -14.91
CA CYS A 145 18.41 -19.06 -14.29
C CYS A 145 16.98 -19.54 -14.47
N THR A 146 15.99 -18.67 -14.73
CA THR A 146 14.58 -19.06 -14.87
C THR A 146 14.29 -19.60 -16.28
N GLU A 147 13.49 -20.65 -16.38
CA GLU A 147 13.00 -21.17 -17.66
C GLU A 147 11.53 -20.77 -17.92
N LEU A 148 10.75 -20.69 -16.84
CA LEU A 148 9.33 -20.31 -16.88
C LEU A 148 8.99 -19.31 -15.77
N PHE A 149 8.52 -18.14 -16.16
CA PHE A 149 8.04 -17.11 -15.25
C PHE A 149 6.51 -17.06 -15.31
N VAL A 150 5.86 -17.40 -14.21
CA VAL A 150 4.38 -17.42 -14.11
C VAL A 150 3.94 -16.24 -13.25
N ALA A 151 3.29 -15.25 -13.87
CA ALA A 151 2.83 -14.03 -13.22
C ALA A 151 1.32 -14.07 -12.95
N PHE A 152 0.92 -14.25 -11.71
CA PHE A 152 -0.44 -14.05 -11.26
C PHE A 152 -0.68 -12.56 -10.98
N GLY A 153 -1.56 -11.93 -11.75
CA GLY A 153 -1.83 -10.51 -11.73
C GLY A 153 -0.91 -9.66 -12.61
N GLY A 154 0.00 -10.31 -13.37
CA GLY A 154 0.86 -9.66 -14.36
C GLY A 154 2.01 -8.82 -13.78
N ILE A 155 2.69 -8.06 -14.66
CA ILE A 155 3.77 -7.13 -14.36
C ILE A 155 3.54 -5.82 -15.14
N PRO A 156 2.59 -4.98 -14.72
CA PRO A 156 2.27 -3.75 -15.42
C PRO A 156 3.38 -2.70 -15.23
N LEU A 157 4.17 -2.42 -16.27
CA LEU A 157 5.30 -1.48 -16.21
C LEU A 157 4.91 -0.07 -15.73
N ARG A 158 3.66 0.36 -15.94
CA ARG A 158 3.19 1.66 -15.46
C ARG A 158 3.34 1.87 -13.95
N ASN A 159 3.32 0.80 -13.17
CA ASN A 159 3.49 0.88 -11.72
C ASN A 159 4.96 0.84 -11.30
N THR A 160 5.84 0.27 -12.14
CA THR A 160 7.27 0.13 -11.83
C THR A 160 8.09 1.39 -12.12
N GLN A 161 7.44 2.46 -12.56
CA GLN A 161 8.08 3.76 -12.82
C GLN A 161 8.24 4.61 -11.55
N MET A 162 7.88 4.08 -10.41
CA MET A 162 8.00 4.76 -9.13
C MET A 162 8.39 3.77 -8.03
N ALA A 163 8.96 4.32 -6.96
CA ALA A 163 9.26 3.60 -5.72
C ALA A 163 9.12 4.53 -4.53
N TYR A 164 8.91 3.97 -3.36
CA TYR A 164 8.88 4.72 -2.12
C TYR A 164 10.20 5.46 -1.88
N GLY A 165 10.14 6.79 -1.81
CA GLY A 165 11.31 7.66 -1.69
C GLY A 165 12.03 7.98 -3.00
N GLY A 166 11.52 7.51 -4.13
CA GLY A 166 12.08 7.72 -5.46
C GLY A 166 12.88 6.53 -6.00
N ILE A 167 13.12 6.53 -7.28
CA ILE A 167 13.96 5.57 -7.99
C ILE A 167 14.60 6.24 -9.21
N THR A 168 15.90 6.03 -9.42
CA THR A 168 16.68 6.64 -10.50
C THR A 168 16.79 5.78 -11.74
N GLU A 169 16.67 4.47 -11.61
CA GLU A 169 16.76 3.52 -12.72
C GLU A 169 15.55 2.60 -12.77
N HIS A 170 14.92 2.52 -13.95
CA HIS A 170 13.76 1.64 -14.21
C HIS A 170 14.21 0.23 -14.61
N GLN A 171 14.71 -0.56 -13.67
CA GLN A 171 15.29 -1.89 -13.94
C GLN A 171 14.25 -2.95 -14.35
N SER A 172 12.99 -2.80 -14.02
CA SER A 172 11.95 -3.80 -14.33
C SER A 172 11.78 -4.02 -15.83
N LYS A 173 11.79 -2.95 -16.64
CA LYS A 173 11.67 -3.06 -18.10
C LYS A 173 12.86 -3.78 -18.70
N SER A 174 14.07 -3.31 -18.42
CA SER A 174 15.32 -3.90 -18.94
C SER A 174 15.52 -5.33 -18.45
N GLY A 175 15.13 -5.62 -17.20
CA GLY A 175 15.17 -6.97 -16.64
C GLY A 175 14.25 -7.95 -17.37
N LEU A 176 13.00 -7.55 -17.63
CA LEU A 176 12.05 -8.34 -18.43
C LEU A 176 12.54 -8.59 -19.84
N GLU A 177 13.06 -7.55 -20.52
CA GLU A 177 13.59 -7.63 -21.88
C GLU A 177 14.80 -8.57 -21.94
N ARG A 178 15.73 -8.48 -20.97
CA ARG A 178 16.87 -9.38 -20.84
C ARG A 178 16.44 -10.83 -20.60
N ALA A 179 15.51 -11.06 -19.69
CA ALA A 179 14.98 -12.39 -19.42
C ALA A 179 14.31 -13.02 -20.66
N ASN A 180 13.51 -12.22 -21.39
CA ASN A 180 12.89 -12.64 -22.64
C ASN A 180 13.94 -12.97 -23.73
N ALA A 181 14.97 -12.15 -23.86
CA ALA A 181 16.08 -12.37 -24.81
C ALA A 181 16.87 -13.65 -24.49
N ASN A 182 17.03 -13.98 -23.20
CA ASN A 182 17.68 -15.21 -22.75
C ASN A 182 16.79 -16.47 -22.85
N GLY A 183 15.55 -16.31 -23.34
CA GLY A 183 14.66 -17.44 -23.64
C GLY A 183 13.69 -17.84 -22.52
N VAL A 184 13.64 -17.07 -21.42
CA VAL A 184 12.65 -17.25 -20.36
C VAL A 184 11.25 -17.17 -20.98
N LYS A 185 10.39 -18.14 -20.68
CA LYS A 185 9.00 -18.15 -21.13
C LYS A 185 8.13 -17.48 -20.06
N PHE A 186 7.23 -16.58 -20.50
CA PHE A 186 6.34 -15.85 -19.60
C PHE A 186 4.90 -16.30 -19.78
N ILE A 187 4.20 -16.49 -18.66
CA ILE A 187 2.75 -16.70 -18.63
C ILE A 187 2.13 -15.60 -17.77
N ASN A 188 1.22 -14.84 -18.36
CA ASN A 188 0.49 -13.76 -17.70
C ASN A 188 -0.93 -14.23 -17.35
N LEU A 189 -1.15 -14.63 -16.10
CA LEU A 189 -2.49 -14.90 -15.57
C LEU A 189 -3.08 -13.59 -15.01
N SER A 190 -3.83 -12.89 -15.84
CA SER A 190 -4.45 -11.62 -15.49
C SER A 190 -5.75 -11.42 -16.27
N PRO A 191 -6.76 -10.72 -15.69
CA PRO A 191 -7.93 -10.28 -16.42
C PRO A 191 -7.60 -9.37 -17.62
N GLN A 192 -6.45 -8.69 -17.56
CA GLN A 192 -6.02 -7.72 -18.56
C GLN A 192 -4.74 -8.18 -19.28
N LYS A 193 -4.81 -8.30 -20.61
CA LYS A 193 -3.66 -8.67 -21.44
C LYS A 193 -2.47 -7.69 -21.26
N LYS A 194 -2.78 -6.40 -21.13
CA LYS A 194 -1.79 -5.31 -20.97
C LYS A 194 -1.06 -5.28 -19.64
N ASP A 195 -1.39 -6.17 -18.69
CA ASP A 195 -0.63 -6.33 -17.45
C ASP A 195 0.70 -7.10 -17.65
N MET A 196 1.04 -7.44 -18.89
CA MET A 196 2.37 -7.86 -19.30
C MET A 196 2.78 -6.98 -20.49
N PRO A 197 4.01 -6.39 -20.52
CA PRO A 197 4.44 -5.57 -21.64
C PRO A 197 4.53 -6.39 -22.94
N GLU A 198 4.18 -5.79 -24.07
CA GLU A 198 4.21 -6.44 -25.37
C GLU A 198 5.62 -6.82 -25.85
N THR A 199 6.65 -6.13 -25.31
CA THR A 199 8.07 -6.45 -25.55
C THR A 199 8.47 -7.81 -25.00
N VAL A 200 7.69 -8.35 -24.06
CA VAL A 200 7.83 -9.71 -23.53
C VAL A 200 6.80 -10.59 -24.21
N ASN A 201 7.25 -11.54 -25.01
CA ASN A 201 6.35 -12.46 -25.74
C ASN A 201 5.70 -13.48 -24.79
N GLY A 202 4.81 -13.01 -23.91
CA GLY A 202 4.15 -13.80 -22.88
C GLY A 202 2.82 -14.41 -23.33
N GLU A 203 2.58 -15.67 -22.96
CA GLU A 203 1.27 -16.32 -23.10
C GLU A 203 0.27 -15.66 -22.14
N TRP A 204 -0.79 -15.05 -22.67
CA TRP A 204 -1.84 -14.48 -21.83
C TRP A 204 -2.94 -15.50 -21.53
N VAL A 205 -3.23 -15.69 -20.25
CA VAL A 205 -4.28 -16.56 -19.73
C VAL A 205 -5.26 -15.70 -18.94
N SER A 206 -6.43 -15.42 -19.55
CA SER A 206 -7.48 -14.61 -18.91
C SER A 206 -8.29 -15.42 -17.92
N LEU A 207 -8.30 -14.99 -16.65
CA LEU A 207 -9.11 -15.62 -15.60
C LEU A 207 -10.10 -14.62 -15.00
N ARG A 208 -11.13 -15.14 -14.34
CA ARG A 208 -12.05 -14.30 -13.55
C ARG A 208 -11.29 -13.65 -12.39
N PRO A 209 -11.40 -12.33 -12.16
CA PRO A 209 -10.76 -11.65 -11.05
C PRO A 209 -11.08 -12.29 -9.69
N GLY A 210 -10.05 -12.38 -8.80
CA GLY A 210 -10.19 -12.93 -7.45
C GLY A 210 -10.30 -14.46 -7.39
N THR A 211 -9.96 -15.18 -8.46
CA THR A 211 -10.02 -16.65 -8.52
C THR A 211 -8.64 -17.32 -8.62
N ASP A 212 -7.59 -16.57 -8.42
CA ASP A 212 -6.19 -17.01 -8.54
C ASP A 212 -5.90 -18.21 -7.65
N THR A 213 -6.36 -18.17 -6.39
CA THR A 213 -6.19 -19.29 -5.44
C THR A 213 -6.85 -20.56 -5.92
N ALA A 214 -8.04 -20.49 -6.54
CA ALA A 214 -8.71 -21.67 -7.09
C ALA A 214 -7.91 -22.26 -8.26
N VAL A 215 -7.33 -21.43 -9.11
CA VAL A 215 -6.42 -21.88 -10.19
C VAL A 215 -5.19 -22.56 -9.62
N MET A 216 -4.55 -21.96 -8.60
CA MET A 216 -3.39 -22.52 -7.92
C MET A 216 -3.71 -23.87 -7.28
N LEU A 217 -4.88 -24.02 -6.63
CA LEU A 217 -5.34 -25.29 -6.07
C LEU A 217 -5.57 -26.34 -7.16
N GLY A 218 -6.18 -25.95 -8.29
CA GLY A 218 -6.35 -26.85 -9.45
C GLY A 218 -5.01 -27.32 -10.03
N ILE A 219 -4.02 -26.43 -10.10
CA ILE A 219 -2.64 -26.78 -10.50
C ILE A 219 -2.04 -27.76 -9.47
N ALA A 220 -2.14 -27.45 -8.19
CA ALA A 220 -1.62 -28.31 -7.11
C ALA A 220 -2.24 -29.71 -7.13
N TYR A 221 -3.55 -29.83 -7.38
CA TYR A 221 -4.23 -31.10 -7.51
C TYR A 221 -3.67 -31.94 -8.67
N VAL A 222 -3.40 -31.30 -9.82
CA VAL A 222 -2.82 -32.00 -10.98
C VAL A 222 -1.39 -32.46 -10.66
N LEU A 223 -0.57 -31.59 -10.04
CA LEU A 223 0.78 -31.96 -9.62
C LEU A 223 0.77 -33.19 -8.70
N GLU A 224 -0.11 -33.20 -7.70
CA GLU A 224 -0.25 -34.30 -6.74
C GLU A 224 -0.71 -35.60 -7.43
N LYS A 225 -1.76 -35.54 -8.25
CA LYS A 225 -2.34 -36.72 -8.90
C LYS A 225 -1.47 -37.32 -9.99
N GLU A 226 -0.67 -36.52 -10.66
CA GLU A 226 0.25 -36.98 -11.71
C GLU A 226 1.65 -37.32 -11.18
N GLY A 227 1.87 -37.22 -9.85
CA GLY A 227 3.16 -37.54 -9.23
C GLY A 227 4.29 -36.58 -9.63
N LEU A 228 3.93 -35.30 -9.87
CA LEU A 228 4.84 -34.24 -10.32
C LEU A 228 5.37 -33.36 -9.18
N VAL A 229 5.08 -33.73 -7.94
CA VAL A 229 5.58 -33.02 -6.74
C VAL A 229 6.98 -33.47 -6.37
N ASP A 230 7.80 -32.55 -5.85
CA ASP A 230 9.10 -32.87 -5.25
C ASP A 230 8.89 -33.38 -3.81
N SER A 231 8.68 -34.69 -3.67
CA SER A 231 8.38 -35.33 -2.38
C SER A 231 9.54 -35.23 -1.39
N GLU A 232 10.80 -35.20 -1.84
CA GLU A 232 11.96 -35.06 -1.00
C GLU A 232 12.05 -33.66 -0.40
N PHE A 233 11.82 -32.63 -1.21
CA PHE A 233 11.76 -31.25 -0.74
C PHE A 233 10.62 -31.08 0.27
N LEU A 234 9.43 -31.57 -0.04
CA LEU A 234 8.26 -31.47 0.85
C LEU A 234 8.53 -32.13 2.19
N ALA A 235 9.13 -33.32 2.22
CA ALA A 235 9.43 -34.05 3.44
C ALA A 235 10.50 -33.39 4.31
N SER A 236 11.49 -32.74 3.69
CA SER A 236 12.65 -32.19 4.39
C SER A 236 12.54 -30.70 4.73
N HIS A 237 11.74 -29.92 3.99
CA HIS A 237 11.71 -28.45 4.09
C HIS A 237 10.33 -27.87 4.42
N THR A 238 9.29 -28.70 4.59
CA THR A 238 7.95 -28.22 4.90
C THR A 238 7.32 -28.92 6.10
N VAL A 239 6.32 -28.28 6.70
CA VAL A 239 5.45 -28.86 7.71
C VAL A 239 3.98 -28.69 7.33
N GLY A 240 3.13 -29.67 7.67
CA GLY A 240 1.68 -29.58 7.43
C GLY A 240 1.24 -29.94 6.00
N TYR A 241 2.14 -30.38 5.11
CA TYR A 241 1.77 -30.76 3.75
C TYR A 241 0.72 -31.88 3.71
N ASP A 242 0.79 -32.88 4.57
CA ASP A 242 -0.18 -33.97 4.63
C ASP A 242 -1.59 -33.48 4.91
N ARG A 243 -1.76 -32.47 5.77
CA ARG A 243 -3.05 -31.85 6.04
C ARG A 243 -3.55 -31.07 4.82
N PHE A 244 -2.69 -30.26 4.19
CA PHE A 244 -3.04 -29.57 2.95
C PHE A 244 -3.44 -30.56 1.84
N ARG A 245 -2.70 -31.65 1.70
CA ARG A 245 -2.98 -32.71 0.73
C ARG A 245 -4.37 -33.32 0.90
N ARG A 246 -4.75 -33.64 2.15
CA ARG A 246 -6.11 -34.17 2.43
C ARG A 246 -7.20 -33.17 2.06
N TYR A 247 -7.02 -31.88 2.37
CA TYR A 247 -7.94 -30.83 1.92
C TYR A 247 -7.97 -30.73 0.39
N LEU A 248 -6.83 -30.73 -0.25
CA LEU A 248 -6.69 -30.65 -1.72
C LEU A 248 -7.45 -31.80 -2.42
N LEU A 249 -7.33 -33.01 -1.89
CA LEU A 249 -7.97 -34.21 -2.43
C LEU A 249 -9.47 -34.34 -2.05
N GLY A 250 -10.00 -33.46 -1.21
CA GLY A 250 -11.39 -33.47 -0.78
C GLY A 250 -11.67 -34.45 0.37
N GLU A 251 -10.63 -34.93 1.05
CA GLU A 251 -10.80 -35.88 2.17
C GLU A 251 -11.34 -35.19 3.45
N GLU A 252 -11.19 -33.88 3.57
CA GLU A 252 -11.66 -33.11 4.72
C GLU A 252 -13.08 -32.53 4.53
N ASP A 253 -13.45 -32.12 3.32
CA ASP A 253 -14.71 -31.42 3.03
C ASP A 253 -15.58 -32.07 1.94
N GLY A 254 -15.16 -33.22 1.42
CA GLY A 254 -15.86 -33.96 0.36
C GLY A 254 -15.72 -33.35 -1.03
N ILE A 255 -14.90 -32.30 -1.22
CA ILE A 255 -14.76 -31.56 -2.46
C ILE A 255 -13.30 -31.58 -2.93
N ALA A 256 -12.99 -32.39 -3.94
CA ALA A 256 -11.68 -32.38 -4.57
C ALA A 256 -11.44 -31.04 -5.31
N LYS A 257 -10.30 -30.41 -5.08
CA LYS A 257 -9.94 -29.12 -5.70
C LYS A 257 -9.32 -29.36 -7.08
N ASP A 258 -9.95 -30.22 -7.87
CA ASP A 258 -9.44 -30.67 -9.17
C ASP A 258 -9.53 -29.57 -10.26
N ALA A 259 -9.00 -29.86 -11.44
CA ALA A 259 -9.02 -28.92 -12.55
C ALA A 259 -10.44 -28.56 -13.02
N SER A 260 -11.45 -29.44 -12.81
CA SER A 260 -12.85 -29.18 -13.14
C SER A 260 -13.48 -28.21 -12.15
N TRP A 261 -13.23 -28.41 -10.85
CA TRP A 261 -13.62 -27.49 -9.79
C TRP A 261 -13.02 -26.09 -10.01
N ALA A 262 -11.70 -26.01 -10.26
CA ALA A 262 -11.03 -24.74 -10.52
C ALA A 262 -11.53 -24.07 -11.82
N SER A 263 -11.84 -24.84 -12.86
CA SER A 263 -12.41 -24.36 -14.12
C SER A 263 -13.77 -23.68 -13.91
N ALA A 264 -14.65 -24.28 -13.13
CA ALA A 264 -15.98 -23.73 -12.84
C ALA A 264 -15.91 -22.37 -12.10
N ILE A 265 -14.91 -22.17 -11.25
CA ILE A 265 -14.68 -20.94 -10.48
C ILE A 265 -13.99 -19.87 -11.34
N SER A 266 -12.89 -20.23 -12.02
CA SER A 266 -11.99 -19.30 -12.68
C SER A 266 -12.36 -18.93 -14.11
N ASN A 267 -13.26 -19.70 -14.73
CA ASN A 267 -13.58 -19.65 -16.16
C ASN A 267 -12.41 -20.04 -17.08
N LEU A 268 -11.36 -20.67 -16.56
CA LEU A 268 -10.31 -21.31 -17.37
C LEU A 268 -10.74 -22.72 -17.78
N SER A 269 -10.35 -23.15 -18.97
CA SER A 269 -10.62 -24.54 -19.35
C SER A 269 -9.76 -25.53 -18.54
N VAL A 270 -10.30 -26.71 -18.29
CA VAL A 270 -9.60 -27.82 -17.61
C VAL A 270 -8.27 -28.13 -18.29
N SER A 271 -8.22 -28.06 -19.62
CA SER A 271 -7.00 -28.31 -20.40
C SER A 271 -5.92 -27.28 -20.15
N VAL A 272 -6.28 -26.00 -19.99
CA VAL A 272 -5.33 -24.92 -19.66
C VAL A 272 -4.73 -25.15 -18.26
N ILE A 273 -5.56 -25.44 -17.24
CA ILE A 273 -5.08 -25.69 -15.87
C ILE A 273 -4.10 -26.88 -15.84
N LYS A 274 -4.47 -28.00 -16.50
CA LYS A 274 -3.59 -29.18 -16.61
C LYS A 274 -2.29 -28.87 -17.35
N SER A 275 -2.36 -28.10 -18.43
CA SER A 275 -1.18 -27.69 -19.20
C SER A 275 -0.24 -26.82 -18.38
N LEU A 276 -0.79 -25.86 -17.61
CA LEU A 276 -0.02 -25.02 -16.69
C LEU A 276 0.72 -25.85 -15.65
N ALA A 277 0.03 -26.77 -14.97
CA ALA A 277 0.64 -27.66 -13.97
C ALA A 277 1.85 -28.43 -14.54
N ARG A 278 1.67 -29.07 -15.70
CA ARG A 278 2.72 -29.84 -16.37
C ARG A 278 3.88 -28.97 -16.85
N LYS A 279 3.59 -27.77 -17.41
CA LYS A 279 4.63 -26.79 -17.80
C LYS A 279 5.46 -26.38 -16.58
N MET A 280 4.80 -26.08 -15.45
CA MET A 280 5.46 -25.67 -14.22
C MET A 280 6.35 -26.77 -13.63
N ALA A 281 5.92 -28.03 -13.68
CA ALA A 281 6.67 -29.16 -13.14
C ALA A 281 7.90 -29.55 -14.00
N THR A 282 7.87 -29.26 -15.30
CA THR A 282 8.95 -29.68 -16.23
C THR A 282 10.02 -28.60 -16.43
N LYS A 283 9.86 -27.41 -15.81
CA LYS A 283 10.74 -26.26 -16.00
C LYS A 283 11.14 -25.68 -14.65
N ARG A 284 12.29 -25.02 -14.62
CA ARG A 284 12.67 -24.20 -13.48
C ARG A 284 11.74 -22.98 -13.44
N THR A 285 10.70 -23.10 -12.60
CA THR A 285 9.59 -22.17 -12.57
C THR A 285 9.76 -21.16 -11.43
N PHE A 286 9.62 -19.88 -11.76
CA PHE A 286 9.45 -18.78 -10.82
C PHE A 286 7.99 -18.32 -10.80
N ILE A 287 7.40 -18.20 -9.61
CA ILE A 287 6.01 -17.79 -9.41
C ILE A 287 5.99 -16.36 -8.88
N SER A 288 5.43 -15.43 -9.64
CA SER A 288 5.29 -14.02 -9.24
C SER A 288 3.83 -13.68 -8.95
N LEU A 289 3.59 -12.99 -7.83
CA LEU A 289 2.27 -12.47 -7.48
C LEU A 289 2.26 -10.94 -7.46
N ALA A 290 1.26 -10.36 -8.10
CA ALA A 290 1.00 -8.92 -7.99
C ALA A 290 0.40 -8.59 -6.62
N TRP A 291 0.72 -7.41 -6.08
CA TRP A 291 0.15 -6.94 -4.80
C TRP A 291 -1.37 -6.77 -4.85
N SER A 292 -1.96 -6.61 -6.02
CA SER A 292 -3.41 -6.45 -6.19
C SER A 292 -4.22 -7.66 -5.73
N LEU A 293 -3.66 -8.88 -5.78
CA LEU A 293 -4.37 -10.10 -5.44
C LEU A 293 -4.83 -10.15 -3.97
N GLN A 294 -4.12 -9.47 -3.08
CA GLN A 294 -4.48 -9.42 -1.66
C GLN A 294 -5.57 -8.40 -1.31
N ARG A 295 -5.95 -7.54 -2.27
CA ARG A 295 -6.96 -6.48 -2.05
C ARG A 295 -8.38 -7.00 -2.30
N ALA A 296 -8.68 -8.15 -1.76
CA ALA A 296 -9.96 -8.85 -1.85
C ALA A 296 -10.27 -9.56 -0.54
N ASP A 297 -11.47 -10.07 -0.41
CA ASP A 297 -11.82 -11.00 0.67
C ASP A 297 -10.92 -12.22 0.60
N HIS A 298 -10.42 -12.67 1.77
CA HIS A 298 -9.41 -13.73 1.88
C HIS A 298 -8.12 -13.49 1.05
N GLY A 299 -7.68 -12.23 0.93
CA GLY A 299 -6.52 -11.83 0.15
C GLY A 299 -5.17 -12.40 0.62
N GLU A 300 -5.11 -13.02 1.80
CA GLU A 300 -3.96 -13.77 2.30
C GLU A 300 -3.77 -15.12 1.57
N GLN A 301 -4.84 -15.71 1.02
CA GLN A 301 -4.81 -17.05 0.45
C GLN A 301 -3.92 -17.19 -0.80
N PRO A 302 -3.92 -16.26 -1.79
CA PRO A 302 -3.02 -16.38 -2.94
C PRO A 302 -1.54 -16.39 -2.55
N TYR A 303 -1.16 -15.63 -1.52
CA TYR A 303 0.22 -15.56 -1.05
C TYR A 303 0.67 -16.86 -0.40
N TRP A 304 -0.16 -17.41 0.49
CA TRP A 304 0.10 -18.72 1.08
C TRP A 304 0.17 -19.82 0.02
N MET A 305 -0.77 -19.79 -0.93
CA MET A 305 -0.83 -20.81 -1.98
C MET A 305 0.36 -20.75 -2.94
N ALA A 306 0.90 -19.56 -3.25
CA ALA A 306 2.10 -19.44 -4.08
C ALA A 306 3.34 -20.07 -3.41
N VAL A 307 3.52 -19.85 -2.11
CA VAL A 307 4.57 -20.53 -1.33
C VAL A 307 4.37 -22.04 -1.38
N THR A 308 3.14 -22.51 -1.19
CA THR A 308 2.80 -23.93 -1.26
C THR A 308 3.14 -24.53 -2.63
N LEU A 309 2.77 -23.89 -3.73
CA LEU A 309 3.10 -24.35 -5.09
C LEU A 309 4.61 -24.41 -5.34
N ALA A 310 5.34 -23.38 -4.92
CA ALA A 310 6.80 -23.36 -5.08
C ALA A 310 7.47 -24.49 -4.29
N CYS A 311 6.94 -24.81 -3.08
CA CYS A 311 7.40 -25.97 -2.31
C CYS A 311 7.05 -27.30 -2.99
N MET A 312 5.84 -27.45 -3.55
CA MET A 312 5.45 -28.65 -4.29
C MET A 312 6.34 -28.89 -5.52
N LEU A 313 6.80 -27.82 -6.16
CA LEU A 313 7.74 -27.89 -7.29
C LEU A 313 9.20 -28.08 -6.86
N GLY A 314 9.52 -27.99 -5.57
CA GLY A 314 10.89 -28.10 -5.05
C GLY A 314 11.83 -26.98 -5.53
N THR A 315 11.27 -25.81 -5.89
CA THR A 315 12.05 -24.72 -6.50
C THR A 315 12.49 -23.63 -5.54
N VAL A 316 11.99 -23.64 -4.30
CA VAL A 316 12.38 -22.66 -3.26
C VAL A 316 13.85 -22.82 -2.90
N GLY A 317 14.59 -21.71 -2.88
CA GLY A 317 16.03 -21.69 -2.60
C GLY A 317 16.92 -22.15 -3.76
N ARG A 318 16.36 -22.47 -4.93
CA ARG A 318 17.10 -22.78 -6.14
C ARG A 318 17.23 -21.56 -7.05
N PRO A 319 18.41 -21.29 -7.65
CA PRO A 319 18.57 -20.16 -8.57
C PRO A 319 17.52 -20.12 -9.67
N GLY A 320 16.85 -18.98 -9.83
CA GLY A 320 15.79 -18.77 -10.83
C GLY A 320 14.48 -19.52 -10.60
N GLY A 321 14.32 -20.17 -9.44
CA GLY A 321 13.08 -20.82 -8.99
C GLY A 321 12.42 -20.13 -7.80
N GLY A 322 11.40 -20.75 -7.23
CA GLY A 322 10.71 -20.26 -6.05
C GLY A 322 9.56 -19.29 -6.38
N PHE A 323 9.39 -18.30 -5.53
CA PHE A 323 8.30 -17.34 -5.63
C PHE A 323 8.77 -15.93 -5.29
N GLY A 324 7.99 -14.93 -5.73
CA GLY A 324 8.26 -13.55 -5.39
C GLY A 324 7.01 -12.68 -5.53
N PHE A 325 7.05 -11.50 -4.94
CA PHE A 325 5.89 -10.64 -4.80
C PHE A 325 6.20 -9.22 -5.27
N GLY A 326 5.31 -8.62 -6.06
CA GLY A 326 5.32 -7.21 -6.36
C GLY A 326 6.20 -6.77 -7.53
N TYR A 327 6.68 -7.66 -8.39
CA TYR A 327 7.48 -7.30 -9.58
C TYR A 327 6.81 -6.31 -10.53
N GLY A 328 5.50 -6.16 -10.46
CA GLY A 328 4.72 -5.15 -11.19
C GLY A 328 4.13 -4.06 -10.30
N ALA A 329 4.64 -3.89 -9.06
CA ALA A 329 4.11 -2.93 -8.10
C ALA A 329 5.01 -1.70 -7.91
N GLU A 330 6.31 -1.91 -7.76
CA GLU A 330 7.31 -0.84 -7.56
C GLU A 330 8.58 -1.13 -8.35
N GLY A 331 9.31 -0.07 -8.71
CA GLY A 331 10.46 -0.15 -9.60
C GLY A 331 11.70 -0.83 -9.02
N TYR A 332 11.82 -0.93 -7.72
CA TYR A 332 12.96 -1.56 -7.06
C TYR A 332 12.82 -3.09 -6.90
N ILE A 333 11.62 -3.65 -7.04
CA ILE A 333 11.42 -5.10 -6.88
C ILE A 333 12.15 -5.85 -7.99
N GLY A 334 13.02 -6.75 -7.57
CA GLY A 334 13.92 -7.48 -8.49
C GLY A 334 15.15 -6.68 -8.90
N SER A 335 15.42 -5.52 -8.31
CA SER A 335 16.65 -4.76 -8.50
C SER A 335 17.87 -5.58 -8.04
N ASP A 336 18.97 -5.47 -8.78
CA ASP A 336 20.27 -6.06 -8.42
C ASP A 336 20.98 -5.27 -7.30
N TRP A 337 20.44 -4.13 -6.90
CA TRP A 337 21.05 -3.27 -5.90
C TRP A 337 20.82 -3.75 -4.48
N ARG A 338 21.84 -3.50 -3.64
CA ARG A 338 21.73 -3.72 -2.20
C ARG A 338 20.93 -2.60 -1.56
N ARG A 339 20.36 -2.89 -0.39
CA ARG A 339 19.69 -1.86 0.42
C ARG A 339 20.69 -0.84 0.96
N PHE A 340 20.33 0.44 0.86
CA PHE A 340 21.07 1.58 1.40
C PHE A 340 20.38 2.11 2.66
N ASN A 341 21.18 2.44 3.66
CA ASN A 341 20.68 3.04 4.90
C ASN A 341 20.90 4.56 4.85
N TRP A 342 19.95 5.26 4.30
CA TRP A 342 19.94 6.71 4.31
C TRP A 342 19.41 7.26 5.64
N ALA A 343 19.80 8.49 5.97
CA ALA A 343 19.22 9.22 7.09
C ALA A 343 17.70 9.35 6.93
N THR A 344 16.97 9.17 8.00
CA THR A 344 15.51 9.34 8.03
C THR A 344 15.14 10.56 8.86
N PHE A 345 14.02 11.20 8.52
CA PHE A 345 13.50 12.31 9.30
C PHE A 345 13.18 11.86 10.75
N PRO A 346 13.68 12.58 11.77
CA PRO A 346 13.49 12.19 13.18
C PRO A 346 12.02 12.40 13.59
N LYS A 347 11.28 11.31 13.77
CA LYS A 347 9.85 11.33 14.11
C LYS A 347 9.55 11.09 15.59
N SER A 348 10.53 10.67 16.38
CA SER A 348 10.31 10.08 17.71
C SER A 348 9.39 8.83 17.63
N TYR A 349 9.17 8.17 18.74
CA TYR A 349 8.18 7.09 18.78
C TYR A 349 6.81 7.64 19.23
N ASN A 350 5.73 6.94 18.88
CA ASN A 350 4.39 7.30 19.30
C ASN A 350 4.16 6.90 20.77
N PRO A 351 4.00 7.85 21.71
CA PRO A 351 3.84 7.52 23.14
C PRO A 351 2.62 6.65 23.44
N THR A 352 1.52 6.77 22.67
CA THR A 352 0.32 5.94 22.86
C THR A 352 0.56 4.48 22.47
N ARG A 353 1.51 4.22 21.56
CA ARG A 353 1.77 2.90 20.94
C ARG A 353 0.53 2.24 20.36
N PHE A 354 -0.53 3.01 20.09
CA PHE A 354 -1.82 2.50 19.68
C PHE A 354 -2.01 2.63 18.16
N ALA A 355 -2.51 1.55 17.54
CA ALA A 355 -2.81 1.53 16.12
C ALA A 355 -4.00 0.61 15.82
N ILE A 356 -4.77 0.96 14.79
CA ILE A 356 -5.87 0.17 14.25
C ILE A 356 -5.50 -0.31 12.83
N PRO A 357 -6.03 -1.45 12.36
CA PRO A 357 -5.80 -1.88 10.99
C PRO A 357 -6.26 -0.82 9.98
N VAL A 358 -5.46 -0.54 8.97
CA VAL A 358 -5.73 0.53 7.98
C VAL A 358 -7.10 0.42 7.32
N SER A 359 -7.60 -0.79 7.09
CA SER A 359 -8.92 -1.03 6.50
C SER A 359 -10.10 -0.84 7.47
N ARG A 360 -9.83 -0.61 8.77
CA ARG A 360 -10.85 -0.56 9.83
C ARG A 360 -11.15 0.85 10.34
N ILE A 361 -10.67 1.90 9.67
CA ILE A 361 -10.91 3.27 10.12
C ILE A 361 -12.41 3.62 10.21
N ALA A 362 -13.22 3.22 9.24
CA ALA A 362 -14.68 3.44 9.28
C ALA A 362 -15.32 2.67 10.44
N ASP A 363 -14.89 1.42 10.67
CA ASP A 363 -15.38 0.62 11.80
C ASP A 363 -15.05 1.27 13.14
N ALA A 364 -13.81 1.72 13.32
CA ALA A 364 -13.36 2.35 14.56
C ALA A 364 -14.12 3.65 14.87
N LEU A 365 -14.38 4.47 13.85
CA LEU A 365 -15.15 5.71 14.00
C LEU A 365 -16.63 5.45 14.34
N LEU A 366 -17.22 4.37 13.79
CA LEU A 366 -18.65 4.07 13.99
C LEU A 366 -18.90 3.27 15.27
N ASN A 367 -17.95 2.48 15.74
CA ASN A 367 -18.12 1.54 16.83
C ASN A 367 -17.04 1.68 17.93
N PRO A 368 -16.93 2.85 18.59
CA PRO A 368 -16.00 3.01 19.72
C PRO A 368 -16.25 1.94 20.79
N GLY A 369 -15.18 1.36 21.34
CA GLY A 369 -15.26 0.31 22.37
C GLY A 369 -15.45 -1.11 21.83
N GLN A 370 -15.69 -1.28 20.53
CA GLN A 370 -15.77 -2.63 19.94
C GLN A 370 -14.39 -3.29 19.97
N VAL A 371 -14.37 -4.56 20.38
CA VAL A 371 -13.19 -5.43 20.34
C VAL A 371 -13.16 -6.19 19.00
N ILE A 372 -12.02 -6.18 18.35
CA ILE A 372 -11.76 -6.98 17.14
C ILE A 372 -10.55 -7.88 17.36
N GLN A 373 -10.51 -8.99 16.62
CA GLN A 373 -9.34 -9.86 16.51
C GLN A 373 -8.52 -9.46 15.28
N TYR A 374 -7.23 -9.28 15.46
CA TYR A 374 -6.31 -8.96 14.37
C TYR A 374 -4.94 -9.55 14.65
N ASP A 375 -4.47 -10.43 13.77
CA ASP A 375 -3.15 -11.08 13.87
C ASP A 375 -2.89 -11.69 15.28
N GLY A 376 -3.88 -12.45 15.79
CA GLY A 376 -3.84 -13.08 17.10
C GLY A 376 -3.91 -12.14 18.31
N GLN A 377 -4.19 -10.84 18.08
CA GLN A 377 -4.32 -9.83 19.13
C GLN A 377 -5.73 -9.27 19.22
N GLU A 378 -6.15 -8.93 20.43
CA GLU A 378 -7.39 -8.17 20.65
C GLU A 378 -7.08 -6.66 20.56
N ILE A 379 -7.85 -5.95 19.74
CA ILE A 379 -7.78 -4.50 19.61
C ILE A 379 -9.14 -3.92 19.96
N THR A 380 -9.19 -3.06 20.96
CA THR A 380 -10.39 -2.29 21.30
C THR A 380 -10.36 -0.94 20.59
N TYR A 381 -11.38 -0.60 19.82
CA TYR A 381 -11.43 0.69 19.13
C TYR A 381 -11.51 1.85 20.12
N PRO A 382 -10.65 2.89 19.98
CA PRO A 382 -10.74 4.07 20.82
C PRO A 382 -11.93 4.93 20.38
N ASN A 383 -12.38 5.83 21.24
CA ASN A 383 -13.31 6.89 20.85
C ASN A 383 -12.54 8.02 20.16
N ILE A 384 -12.45 7.99 18.83
CA ILE A 384 -11.78 9.01 18.03
C ILE A 384 -12.68 10.23 17.90
N ASP A 385 -12.24 11.35 18.45
CA ASP A 385 -12.97 12.64 18.44
C ASP A 385 -12.35 13.67 17.48
N LEU A 386 -11.07 13.51 17.14
CA LEU A 386 -10.37 14.35 16.18
C LEU A 386 -9.63 13.50 15.15
N VAL A 387 -9.77 13.83 13.88
CA VAL A 387 -8.96 13.27 12.78
C VAL A 387 -8.06 14.38 12.24
N TYR A 388 -6.75 14.15 12.22
CA TYR A 388 -5.80 14.98 11.50
C TYR A 388 -5.23 14.20 10.32
N TRP A 389 -5.43 14.68 9.11
CA TRP A 389 -5.00 14.01 7.89
C TRP A 389 -4.03 14.88 7.08
N ALA A 390 -2.86 14.34 6.76
CA ALA A 390 -1.88 15.00 5.90
C ALA A 390 -1.27 13.98 4.93
N GLY A 391 -1.53 14.17 3.65
CA GLY A 391 -1.04 13.30 2.57
C GLY A 391 -1.92 12.10 2.25
N GLY A 392 -2.28 11.99 0.99
CA GLY A 392 -3.19 10.98 0.45
C GLY A 392 -4.66 11.25 0.80
N ASN A 393 -5.56 10.49 0.18
CA ASN A 393 -6.99 10.71 0.28
C ASN A 393 -7.72 9.41 0.66
N PRO A 394 -8.29 9.31 1.89
CA PRO A 394 -9.00 8.13 2.34
C PRO A 394 -10.22 7.79 1.46
N PHE A 395 -10.88 8.79 0.86
CA PHE A 395 -12.02 8.57 -0.04
C PHE A 395 -11.63 7.95 -1.40
N HIS A 396 -10.33 7.80 -1.70
CA HIS A 396 -9.84 7.07 -2.87
C HIS A 396 -9.28 5.68 -2.54
N HIS A 397 -8.96 5.42 -1.27
CA HIS A 397 -8.31 4.18 -0.86
C HIS A 397 -9.21 3.28 -0.02
N HIS A 398 -10.16 3.87 0.72
CA HIS A 398 -11.01 3.10 1.62
C HIS A 398 -12.13 2.42 0.84
N GLN A 399 -12.44 1.18 1.23
CA GLN A 399 -13.61 0.45 0.73
C GLN A 399 -14.88 0.97 1.38
N ASP A 400 -16.03 0.75 0.75
CA ASP A 400 -17.35 1.19 1.21
C ASP A 400 -17.40 2.69 1.57
N LEU A 401 -17.32 3.52 0.53
CA LEU A 401 -17.28 4.98 0.70
C LEU A 401 -18.55 5.55 1.35
N ASN A 402 -19.71 4.93 1.16
CA ASN A 402 -20.94 5.37 1.83
C ASN A 402 -20.81 5.22 3.35
N ARG A 403 -20.27 4.09 3.80
CA ARG A 403 -19.99 3.85 5.22
C ARG A 403 -18.89 4.76 5.76
N LEU A 404 -17.86 5.05 4.95
CA LEU A 404 -16.83 6.03 5.31
C LEU A 404 -17.39 7.43 5.51
N VAL A 405 -18.33 7.87 4.65
CA VAL A 405 -19.05 9.16 4.79
C VAL A 405 -19.78 9.25 6.12
N GLU A 406 -20.50 8.20 6.52
CA GLU A 406 -21.16 8.15 7.82
C GLU A 406 -20.16 8.20 8.97
N ALA A 407 -19.07 7.44 8.86
CA ALA A 407 -17.98 7.41 9.84
C ALA A 407 -17.30 8.78 9.98
N TRP A 408 -17.08 9.48 8.87
CA TRP A 408 -16.40 10.78 8.85
C TRP A 408 -17.23 11.91 9.49
N ARG A 409 -18.51 11.68 9.71
CA ARG A 409 -19.40 12.57 10.48
C ARG A 409 -19.32 12.38 12.00
N ARG A 410 -18.61 11.35 12.50
CA ARG A 410 -18.53 11.06 13.95
C ARG A 410 -17.56 11.96 14.71
N PRO A 411 -16.33 12.21 14.28
CA PRO A 411 -15.40 13.08 14.98
C PRO A 411 -15.95 14.49 15.12
N SER A 412 -15.64 15.17 16.22
CA SER A 412 -16.01 16.57 16.42
C SER A 412 -15.27 17.48 15.43
N THR A 413 -14.02 17.13 15.11
CA THR A 413 -13.16 17.96 14.26
C THR A 413 -12.35 17.08 13.30
N VAL A 414 -12.27 17.52 12.03
CA VAL A 414 -11.37 16.97 11.00
C VAL A 414 -10.49 18.08 10.48
N ILE A 415 -9.19 17.93 10.64
CA ILE A 415 -8.14 18.86 10.17
C ILE A 415 -7.40 18.19 9.00
N VAL A 416 -7.13 18.95 7.94
CA VAL A 416 -6.48 18.42 6.73
C VAL A 416 -5.42 19.40 6.22
N ASN A 417 -4.21 18.88 5.90
CA ASN A 417 -3.24 19.56 5.06
C ASN A 417 -3.39 19.01 3.64
N GLU A 418 -3.75 19.85 2.67
CA GLU A 418 -4.04 19.41 1.30
C GLU A 418 -3.74 20.50 0.28
N PRO A 419 -3.08 20.19 -0.85
CA PRO A 419 -2.87 21.16 -1.93
C PRO A 419 -4.12 21.47 -2.75
N TRP A 420 -5.06 20.53 -2.86
CA TRP A 420 -6.25 20.64 -3.73
C TRP A 420 -7.56 20.40 -2.97
N TRP A 421 -8.67 20.89 -3.51
CA TRP A 421 -10.02 20.57 -3.03
C TRP A 421 -10.39 19.11 -3.38
N THR A 422 -9.64 18.17 -2.85
CA THR A 422 -9.93 16.74 -2.93
C THR A 422 -11.13 16.38 -2.03
N PRO A 423 -11.71 15.18 -2.18
CA PRO A 423 -12.80 14.76 -1.27
C PRO A 423 -12.42 14.84 0.21
N VAL A 424 -11.19 14.52 0.62
CA VAL A 424 -10.82 14.64 2.04
C VAL A 424 -10.84 16.10 2.52
N ALA A 425 -10.40 17.05 1.69
CA ALA A 425 -10.49 18.49 2.01
C ALA A 425 -11.93 18.96 2.10
N GLN A 426 -12.79 18.53 1.17
CA GLN A 426 -14.23 18.87 1.19
C GLN A 426 -14.96 18.27 2.40
N TRP A 427 -14.46 17.19 2.98
CA TRP A 427 -14.98 16.54 4.18
C TRP A 427 -14.23 16.93 5.46
N ALA A 428 -13.46 18.02 5.44
CA ALA A 428 -12.77 18.58 6.60
C ALA A 428 -13.57 19.71 7.27
N ASP A 429 -13.08 20.14 8.43
CA ASP A 429 -13.54 21.33 9.15
C ASP A 429 -12.52 22.46 9.06
N ILE A 430 -11.23 22.13 9.16
CA ILE A 430 -10.12 23.07 9.01
C ILE A 430 -9.21 22.53 7.90
N VAL A 431 -8.94 23.37 6.91
CA VAL A 431 -8.12 23.03 5.74
C VAL A 431 -6.92 23.97 5.66
N PHE A 432 -5.72 23.39 5.77
CA PHE A 432 -4.46 24.09 5.56
C PHE A 432 -3.98 23.87 4.13
N PRO A 433 -3.72 24.92 3.34
CA PRO A 433 -3.18 24.81 1.99
C PRO A 433 -1.72 24.37 2.04
N ALA A 434 -1.46 23.17 1.54
CA ALA A 434 -0.10 22.62 1.49
C ALA A 434 0.57 22.87 0.13
N THR A 435 1.90 23.03 0.12
CA THR A 435 2.70 23.11 -1.10
C THR A 435 2.81 21.74 -1.77
N THR A 436 2.91 21.74 -3.09
CA THR A 436 3.32 20.56 -3.87
C THR A 436 4.84 20.38 -3.80
N ALA A 437 5.35 19.23 -4.27
CA ALA A 437 6.79 18.96 -4.35
C ALA A 437 7.52 19.92 -5.29
N LEU A 438 6.84 20.53 -6.27
CA LEU A 438 7.44 21.52 -7.19
C LEU A 438 7.62 22.92 -6.58
N GLU A 439 6.95 23.20 -5.47
CA GLU A 439 6.90 24.52 -4.82
C GLU A 439 7.86 24.66 -3.63
N ARG A 440 8.69 23.63 -3.36
CA ARG A 440 9.60 23.59 -2.21
C ARG A 440 10.91 22.89 -2.56
N GLU A 441 11.95 23.15 -1.77
CA GLU A 441 13.19 22.39 -1.82
C GLU A 441 13.09 21.14 -0.94
N ASP A 442 13.69 20.02 -1.37
CA ASP A 442 13.65 18.77 -0.63
C ASP A 442 14.81 17.85 -1.03
N PHE A 443 14.85 16.65 -0.49
CA PHE A 443 15.75 15.55 -0.87
C PHE A 443 14.93 14.37 -1.33
N CYS A 444 15.35 13.76 -2.43
CA CYS A 444 14.83 12.47 -2.90
C CYS A 444 15.87 11.39 -2.65
N MET A 445 15.52 10.38 -1.88
CA MET A 445 16.36 9.22 -1.60
C MET A 445 15.50 8.03 -1.15
N SER A 446 15.91 6.83 -1.53
CA SER A 446 15.25 5.58 -1.17
C SER A 446 16.25 4.58 -0.62
N SER A 447 15.81 3.70 0.28
CA SER A 447 16.63 2.56 0.71
C SER A 447 16.92 1.55 -0.42
N HIS A 448 16.26 1.67 -1.55
CA HIS A 448 16.38 0.81 -2.72
C HIS A 448 17.10 1.49 -3.91
N ASP A 449 17.73 2.63 -3.68
CA ASP A 449 18.41 3.42 -4.68
C ASP A 449 19.76 3.92 -4.16
N PRO A 450 20.87 3.75 -4.90
CA PRO A 450 22.20 4.20 -4.46
C PRO A 450 22.39 5.72 -4.54
N TYR A 451 21.44 6.45 -5.11
CA TYR A 451 21.55 7.89 -5.35
C TYR A 451 20.66 8.70 -4.42
N ALA A 452 21.17 9.85 -4.00
CA ALA A 452 20.42 10.89 -3.32
C ALA A 452 20.41 12.13 -4.22
N HIS A 453 19.24 12.73 -4.39
CA HIS A 453 19.07 13.90 -5.24
C HIS A 453 18.58 15.09 -4.43
N VAL A 454 19.08 16.27 -4.72
CA VAL A 454 18.50 17.54 -4.31
C VAL A 454 17.31 17.83 -5.23
N MET A 455 16.20 18.21 -4.66
CA MET A 455 14.99 18.62 -5.36
C MET A 455 14.85 20.13 -5.21
N ASP A 456 15.25 20.85 -6.26
CA ASP A 456 15.13 22.31 -6.29
C ASP A 456 13.67 22.74 -6.47
N LYS A 457 13.32 23.88 -5.88
CA LYS A 457 12.04 24.53 -6.10
C LYS A 457 11.87 24.93 -7.55
N ALA A 458 10.93 24.32 -8.26
CA ALA A 458 10.68 24.54 -9.68
C ALA A 458 9.58 25.56 -9.97
N LEU A 459 8.66 25.80 -9.05
CA LEU A 459 7.53 26.72 -9.19
C LEU A 459 7.42 27.67 -8.01
N PRO A 460 6.90 28.89 -8.20
CA PRO A 460 6.52 29.75 -7.07
C PRO A 460 5.39 29.07 -6.25
N VAL A 461 5.33 29.39 -4.97
CA VAL A 461 4.25 28.92 -4.09
C VAL A 461 2.90 29.46 -4.57
N PHE A 462 1.91 28.60 -4.63
CA PHE A 462 0.54 28.99 -5.01
C PHE A 462 -0.18 29.68 -3.85
N GLY A 463 -0.69 30.86 -4.07
CA GLY A 463 -1.43 31.62 -3.06
C GLY A 463 -0.63 31.82 -1.77
N GLN A 464 -1.22 31.45 -0.66
CA GLN A 464 -0.62 31.49 0.68
C GLN A 464 -0.21 30.10 1.19
N ALA A 465 -0.09 29.07 0.32
CA ALA A 465 0.25 27.72 0.72
C ALA A 465 1.59 27.68 1.49
N ARG A 466 1.70 26.75 2.45
CA ARG A 466 2.92 26.48 3.22
C ARG A 466 3.31 25.02 3.11
N SER A 467 4.57 24.73 3.31
CA SER A 467 5.02 23.33 3.43
C SER A 467 4.43 22.68 4.69
N ASP A 468 4.31 21.35 4.70
CA ASP A 468 3.84 20.62 5.89
C ASP A 468 4.70 20.96 7.13
N HIS A 469 6.00 21.12 6.95
CA HIS A 469 6.89 21.55 8.03
C HIS A 469 6.51 22.92 8.62
N GLU A 470 6.27 23.92 7.77
CA GLU A 470 5.86 25.26 8.22
C GLU A 470 4.49 25.24 8.89
N ILE A 471 3.57 24.41 8.43
CA ILE A 471 2.23 24.24 9.04
C ILE A 471 2.38 23.66 10.45
N PHE A 472 3.13 22.56 10.61
CA PHE A 472 3.30 21.93 11.92
C PHE A 472 4.19 22.77 12.86
N MET A 473 5.16 23.51 12.34
CA MET A 473 5.90 24.50 13.11
C MET A 473 4.97 25.60 13.65
N GLY A 474 4.07 26.12 12.80
CA GLY A 474 3.08 27.10 13.22
C GLY A 474 2.16 26.57 14.33
N LEU A 475 1.65 25.35 14.22
CA LEU A 475 0.86 24.71 15.27
C LEU A 475 1.67 24.47 16.55
N SER A 476 2.96 24.08 16.43
CA SER A 476 3.84 23.87 17.57
C SER A 476 4.07 25.16 18.36
N ARG A 477 4.19 26.31 17.69
CA ARG A 477 4.25 27.64 18.33
C ARG A 477 3.02 27.92 19.19
N TRP A 478 1.83 27.68 18.65
CA TRP A 478 0.57 27.88 19.38
C TRP A 478 0.44 26.95 20.58
N LEU A 479 1.06 25.79 20.57
CA LEU A 479 1.08 24.84 21.68
C LEU A 479 2.28 25.01 22.61
N GLY A 480 3.15 26.02 22.38
CA GLY A 480 4.33 26.30 23.19
C GLY A 480 5.47 25.28 23.03
N LEU A 481 5.55 24.59 21.89
CA LEU A 481 6.47 23.48 21.60
C LEU A 481 7.35 23.75 20.37
N GLU A 482 7.60 25.02 20.05
CA GLU A 482 8.37 25.40 18.84
C GLU A 482 9.83 24.90 18.88
N THR A 483 10.45 24.92 20.06
CA THR A 483 11.86 24.50 20.21
C THR A 483 12.07 22.99 20.14
N GLU A 484 11.03 22.22 20.34
CA GLU A 484 11.03 20.75 20.31
C GLU A 484 10.68 20.20 18.93
N PHE A 485 9.96 20.96 18.11
CA PHE A 485 9.59 20.59 16.74
C PHE A 485 10.64 21.04 15.73
#